data_ebdadfb3ea22af6645674e9415857fff
#
_entry.id   ebdadfb3ea22af6645674e9415857fff
#
_cell.length_a   1.000
_cell.length_b   1.000
_cell.length_c   1.000
_cell.angle_alpha   90.00
_cell.angle_beta   90.00
_cell.angle_gamma   90.00
#
_symmetry.space_group_name_H-M   'P 1'
#
loop_
_entity.id
_entity.type
_entity.pdbx_description
1 polymer ?
#
loop_
_entity_poly.entity_id
_entity_poly.type
_entity_poly.pdbx_seq_one_letter_code
_entity_poly.pdbx_strand_id
1 'polypeptide(L)'
;MFTSGMSNTARIIFSFLTFLVAVPSGIKVFNWVATLYKGSIDLGVPLLYALSFIFLFSIGGLTGLLNAALAVDVHIHDTYFIVGHFHYTMFGGAGFVFFGALYYWFPKMFGKMYNELCGQIAAVGVFIFFNLTFIPQFLLGHLGMPRRYHTYLPYFQELHKMSSMGAFSL
;
A
#
# COMPACT_ATOMS: atom_id res chain seq x y z
N MET A 1 18.09 8.17 1.50
CA MET A 1 19.35 7.66 0.90
C MET A 1 19.90 8.65 -0.13
N PHE A 2 19.16 9.06 -1.16
CA PHE A 2 19.65 9.95 -2.22
C PHE A 2 19.97 11.40 -1.75
N THR A 3 19.42 11.84 -0.64
CA THR A 3 19.71 13.15 0.00
C THR A 3 20.87 13.12 0.99
N SER A 4 21.49 11.95 1.21
CA SER A 4 22.68 11.81 2.06
C SER A 4 23.95 12.22 1.32
N GLY A 5 25.08 12.36 2.03
CA GLY A 5 26.39 12.75 1.50
C GLY A 5 27.09 11.72 0.60
N MET A 6 26.33 10.89 -0.15
CA MET A 6 26.90 9.92 -1.07
C MET A 6 27.44 10.55 -2.35
N SER A 7 28.43 9.91 -2.99
CA SER A 7 28.92 10.30 -4.31
C SER A 7 27.81 10.17 -5.38
N ASN A 8 27.88 10.96 -6.44
CA ASN A 8 26.92 10.90 -7.54
C ASN A 8 26.86 9.52 -8.19
N THR A 9 28.01 8.86 -8.35
CA THR A 9 28.07 7.48 -8.89
C THR A 9 27.31 6.50 -8.00
N ALA A 10 27.48 6.59 -6.67
CA ALA A 10 26.76 5.73 -5.73
C ALA A 10 25.24 5.98 -5.81
N ARG A 11 24.81 7.23 -5.90
CA ARG A 11 23.37 7.57 -6.06
C ARG A 11 22.76 6.94 -7.31
N ILE A 12 23.46 6.99 -8.45
CA ILE A 12 23.00 6.39 -9.71
C ILE A 12 22.92 4.88 -9.58
N ILE A 13 23.95 4.22 -9.03
CA ILE A 13 23.96 2.77 -8.82
C ILE A 13 22.79 2.34 -7.92
N PHE A 14 22.58 3.00 -6.80
CA PHE A 14 21.48 2.67 -5.89
C PHE A 14 20.11 2.97 -6.50
N SER A 15 19.95 4.01 -7.30
CA SER A 15 18.72 4.25 -8.06
C SER A 15 18.42 3.09 -9.00
N PHE A 16 19.40 2.66 -9.78
CA PHE A 16 19.27 1.52 -10.69
C PHE A 16 18.92 0.21 -9.94
N LEU A 17 19.62 -0.10 -8.85
CA LEU A 17 19.35 -1.28 -8.04
C LEU A 17 17.95 -1.25 -7.43
N THR A 18 17.46 -0.07 -7.03
CA THR A 18 16.11 0.10 -6.50
C THR A 18 15.05 -0.15 -7.59
N PHE A 19 15.30 0.31 -8.82
CA PHE A 19 14.43 -0.02 -9.96
C PHE A 19 14.37 -1.53 -10.23
N LEU A 20 15.48 -2.25 -10.09
CA LEU A 20 15.53 -3.70 -10.32
C LEU A 20 14.62 -4.49 -9.37
N VAL A 21 14.32 -3.98 -8.18
CA VAL A 21 13.39 -4.62 -7.22
C VAL A 21 11.96 -4.70 -7.78
N ALA A 22 11.58 -3.78 -8.67
CA ALA A 22 10.26 -3.80 -9.29
C ALA A 22 10.04 -5.00 -10.24
N VAL A 23 11.10 -5.53 -10.84
CA VAL A 23 11.02 -6.64 -11.80
C VAL A 23 10.49 -7.93 -11.15
N PRO A 24 11.11 -8.49 -10.09
CA PRO A 24 10.58 -9.69 -9.45
C PRO A 24 9.19 -9.44 -8.80
N SER A 25 8.94 -8.25 -8.28
CA SER A 25 7.61 -7.89 -7.76
C SER A 25 6.54 -7.89 -8.85
N GLY A 26 6.85 -7.33 -10.03
CA GLY A 26 5.97 -7.36 -11.19
C GLY A 26 5.68 -8.80 -11.67
N ILE A 27 6.71 -9.65 -11.77
CA ILE A 27 6.55 -11.08 -12.12
C ILE A 27 5.58 -11.76 -11.14
N LYS A 28 5.70 -11.49 -9.84
CA LYS A 28 4.79 -12.05 -8.82
C LYS A 28 3.34 -11.60 -9.04
N VAL A 29 3.11 -10.31 -9.24
CA VAL A 29 1.76 -9.77 -9.49
C VAL A 29 1.14 -10.41 -10.74
N PHE A 30 1.89 -10.51 -11.84
CA PHE A 30 1.42 -11.16 -13.05
C PHE A 30 1.11 -12.65 -12.84
N ASN A 31 1.91 -13.37 -12.06
CA ASN A 31 1.66 -14.78 -11.73
C ASN A 31 0.37 -14.93 -10.92
N TRP A 32 0.10 -14.06 -9.95
CA TRP A 32 -1.13 -14.11 -9.17
C TRP A 32 -2.37 -13.83 -10.04
N VAL A 33 -2.31 -12.82 -10.91
CA VAL A 33 -3.40 -12.52 -11.84
C VAL A 33 -3.59 -13.66 -12.85
N ALA A 34 -2.49 -14.22 -13.37
CA ALA A 34 -2.55 -15.37 -14.29
C ALA A 34 -3.15 -16.62 -13.64
N THR A 35 -2.92 -16.83 -12.35
CA THR A 35 -3.53 -17.94 -11.59
C THR A 35 -5.06 -17.79 -11.52
N LEU A 36 -5.57 -16.56 -11.46
CA LEU A 36 -7.02 -16.29 -11.45
C LEU A 36 -7.65 -16.33 -12.84
N TYR A 37 -6.85 -16.18 -13.89
CA TYR A 37 -7.35 -16.09 -15.26
C TYR A 37 -8.00 -17.40 -15.71
N LYS A 38 -9.23 -17.33 -16.19
CA LYS A 38 -10.06 -18.49 -16.59
C LYS A 38 -10.32 -19.53 -15.50
N GLY A 39 -10.05 -19.21 -14.23
CA GLY A 39 -10.39 -20.07 -13.09
C GLY A 39 -11.86 -19.95 -12.70
N SER A 40 -12.36 -20.92 -11.93
CA SER A 40 -13.64 -20.78 -11.23
C SER A 40 -13.42 -19.90 -9.99
N ILE A 41 -14.00 -18.70 -10.03
CA ILE A 41 -13.81 -17.69 -8.98
C ILE A 41 -14.96 -17.79 -7.97
N ASP A 42 -14.62 -18.10 -6.72
CA ASP A 42 -15.53 -17.98 -5.59
C ASP A 42 -15.13 -16.75 -4.75
N LEU A 43 -16.02 -15.74 -4.71
CA LEU A 43 -15.79 -14.45 -4.02
C LEU A 43 -15.97 -14.56 -2.50
N GLY A 44 -15.44 -15.59 -1.88
CA GLY A 44 -15.35 -15.70 -0.44
C GLY A 44 -14.45 -14.64 0.20
N VAL A 45 -14.58 -14.45 1.52
CA VAL A 45 -13.81 -13.44 2.27
C VAL A 45 -12.30 -13.49 2.02
N PRO A 46 -11.64 -14.69 2.02
CA PRO A 46 -10.21 -14.76 1.77
C PRO A 46 -9.80 -14.21 0.40
N LEU A 47 -10.63 -14.46 -0.63
CA LEU A 47 -10.34 -13.97 -1.98
C LEU A 47 -10.54 -12.45 -2.09
N LEU A 48 -11.51 -11.86 -1.39
CA LEU A 48 -11.69 -10.41 -1.37
C LEU A 48 -10.45 -9.72 -0.80
N TYR A 49 -9.88 -10.23 0.28
CA TYR A 49 -8.60 -9.73 0.81
C TYR A 49 -7.44 -9.93 -0.15
N ALA A 50 -7.36 -11.06 -0.85
CA ALA A 50 -6.31 -11.33 -1.84
C ALA A 50 -6.41 -10.39 -3.05
N LEU A 51 -7.60 -10.12 -3.57
CA LEU A 51 -7.82 -9.17 -4.66
C LEU A 51 -7.48 -7.74 -4.22
N SER A 52 -7.90 -7.35 -3.02
CA SER A 52 -7.56 -6.06 -2.41
C SER A 52 -6.04 -5.91 -2.28
N PHE A 53 -5.35 -6.95 -1.82
CA PHE A 53 -3.89 -7.00 -1.75
C PHE A 53 -3.25 -6.76 -3.12
N ILE A 54 -3.64 -7.49 -4.15
CA ILE A 54 -3.06 -7.34 -5.50
C ILE A 54 -3.22 -5.90 -5.99
N PHE A 55 -4.40 -5.30 -5.79
CA PHE A 55 -4.68 -3.93 -6.19
C PHE A 55 -3.83 -2.91 -5.41
N LEU A 56 -3.85 -2.99 -4.09
CA LEU A 56 -3.13 -2.04 -3.22
C LEU A 56 -1.62 -2.17 -3.37
N PHE A 57 -1.10 -3.39 -3.41
CA PHE A 57 0.33 -3.64 -3.62
C PHE A 57 0.81 -3.15 -4.99
N SER A 58 -0.04 -3.24 -6.02
CA SER A 58 0.29 -2.70 -7.36
C SER A 58 0.44 -1.18 -7.33
N ILE A 59 -0.44 -0.46 -6.63
CA ILE A 59 -0.29 0.99 -6.41
C ILE A 59 0.99 1.28 -5.63
N GLY A 60 1.23 0.54 -4.55
CA GLY A 60 2.45 0.65 -3.76
C GLY A 60 3.72 0.40 -4.58
N GLY A 61 3.72 -0.61 -5.46
CA GLY A 61 4.83 -0.91 -6.35
C GLY A 61 5.10 0.18 -7.39
N LEU A 62 4.04 0.70 -8.03
CA LEU A 62 4.15 1.80 -8.99
C LEU A 62 4.66 3.09 -8.34
N THR A 63 4.17 3.43 -7.16
CA THR A 63 4.69 4.59 -6.39
C THR A 63 6.12 4.35 -5.92
N GLY A 64 6.52 3.09 -5.72
CA GLY A 64 7.90 2.70 -5.44
C GLY A 64 8.87 3.02 -6.57
N LEU A 65 8.45 2.89 -7.83
CA LEU A 65 9.25 3.30 -8.99
C LEU A 65 9.52 4.81 -9.00
N LEU A 66 8.55 5.63 -8.57
CA LEU A 66 8.76 7.07 -8.40
C LEU A 66 9.82 7.37 -7.35
N ASN A 67 9.78 6.64 -6.22
CA ASN A 67 10.77 6.76 -5.15
C ASN A 67 12.17 6.22 -5.57
N ALA A 68 12.23 5.28 -6.52
CA ALA A 68 13.49 4.77 -7.06
C ALA A 68 14.18 5.78 -7.98
N ALA A 69 13.42 6.64 -8.65
CA ALA A 69 13.94 7.65 -9.57
C ALA A 69 14.65 8.75 -8.79
N LEU A 70 15.97 8.85 -8.92
CA LEU A 70 16.80 9.83 -8.20
C LEU A 70 16.25 11.26 -8.34
N ALA A 71 15.90 11.67 -9.57
CA ALA A 71 15.40 13.02 -9.84
C ALA A 71 14.05 13.31 -9.17
N VAL A 72 13.22 12.30 -8.97
CA VAL A 72 11.90 12.41 -8.32
C VAL A 72 12.04 12.32 -6.81
N ASP A 73 12.83 11.36 -6.31
CA ASP A 73 13.02 11.13 -4.87
C ASP A 73 13.56 12.36 -4.13
N VAL A 74 14.43 13.14 -4.77
CA VAL A 74 14.95 14.39 -4.19
C VAL A 74 13.82 15.36 -3.80
N HIS A 75 12.70 15.35 -4.51
CA HIS A 75 11.55 16.24 -4.25
C HIS A 75 10.52 15.64 -3.28
N ILE A 76 10.35 14.31 -3.28
CA ILE A 76 9.33 13.63 -2.46
C ILE A 76 9.92 12.95 -1.22
N HIS A 77 11.24 12.95 -1.09
CA HIS A 77 11.94 12.36 0.06
C HIS A 77 11.48 13.02 1.37
N ASP A 78 11.23 12.21 2.39
CA ASP A 78 10.73 12.64 3.71
C ASP A 78 9.43 13.49 3.67
N THR A 79 8.61 13.31 2.64
CA THR A 79 7.24 13.85 2.56
C THR A 79 6.21 12.78 2.92
N TYR A 80 4.94 13.20 3.03
CA TYR A 80 3.81 12.27 3.23
C TYR A 80 3.60 11.31 2.04
N PHE A 81 4.18 11.57 0.87
CA PHE A 81 4.19 10.63 -0.24
C PHE A 81 4.85 9.31 0.12
N ILE A 82 5.98 9.38 0.82
CA ILE A 82 6.69 8.17 1.32
C ILE A 82 5.81 7.41 2.32
N VAL A 83 5.07 8.14 3.17
CA VAL A 83 4.16 7.51 4.16
C VAL A 83 3.04 6.75 3.44
N GLY A 84 2.41 7.36 2.44
CA GLY A 84 1.42 6.68 1.58
C GLY A 84 2.03 5.44 0.93
N HIS A 85 3.18 5.57 0.28
CA HIS A 85 3.85 4.48 -0.42
C HIS A 85 4.10 3.27 0.47
N PHE A 86 4.76 3.44 1.61
CA PHE A 86 5.09 2.26 2.42
C PHE A 86 3.88 1.63 3.10
N HIS A 87 2.80 2.37 3.37
CA HIS A 87 1.57 1.78 3.86
C HIS A 87 0.86 0.94 2.78
N TYR A 88 0.89 1.38 1.53
CA TYR A 88 0.38 0.57 0.42
C TYR A 88 1.18 -0.72 0.19
N THR A 89 2.50 -0.69 0.38
CA THR A 89 3.33 -1.90 0.24
C THR A 89 3.29 -2.79 1.48
N MET A 90 3.29 -2.21 2.69
CA MET A 90 3.37 -2.98 3.95
C MET A 90 1.99 -3.42 4.43
N PHE A 91 1.08 -2.49 4.71
CA PHE A 91 -0.25 -2.85 5.21
C PHE A 91 -1.17 -3.29 4.08
N GLY A 92 -1.20 -2.57 2.96
CA GLY A 92 -1.91 -2.99 1.73
C GLY A 92 -1.39 -4.32 1.20
N GLY A 93 -0.10 -4.60 1.37
CA GLY A 93 0.53 -5.90 1.12
C GLY A 93 0.29 -6.90 2.25
N ALA A 94 1.17 -6.91 3.23
CA ALA A 94 1.22 -7.93 4.28
C ALA A 94 -0.03 -7.94 5.18
N GLY A 95 -0.60 -6.78 5.52
CA GLY A 95 -1.78 -6.69 6.39
C GLY A 95 -3.02 -7.35 5.78
N PHE A 96 -3.33 -7.03 4.52
CA PHE A 96 -4.48 -7.63 3.83
C PHE A 96 -4.31 -9.13 3.64
N VAL A 97 -3.12 -9.59 3.25
CA VAL A 97 -2.85 -11.04 3.12
C VAL A 97 -2.95 -11.73 4.47
N PHE A 98 -2.50 -11.11 5.54
CA PHE A 98 -2.61 -11.65 6.90
C PHE A 98 -4.07 -11.86 7.31
N PHE A 99 -4.95 -10.88 7.11
CA PHE A 99 -6.38 -11.05 7.38
C PHE A 99 -7.01 -12.10 6.47
N GLY A 100 -6.70 -12.10 5.18
CA GLY A 100 -7.16 -13.13 4.25
C GLY A 100 -6.74 -14.54 4.69
N ALA A 101 -5.51 -14.69 5.15
CA ALA A 101 -4.99 -15.95 5.66
C ALA A 101 -5.69 -16.38 6.95
N LEU A 102 -5.95 -15.45 7.88
CA LEU A 102 -6.72 -15.73 9.09
C LEU A 102 -8.11 -16.26 8.76
N TYR A 103 -8.86 -15.59 7.86
CA TYR A 103 -10.17 -16.07 7.43
C TYR A 103 -10.09 -17.44 6.74
N TYR A 104 -9.08 -17.67 5.90
CA TYR A 104 -8.89 -18.96 5.21
C TYR A 104 -8.59 -20.11 6.16
N TRP A 105 -7.76 -19.87 7.19
CA TRP A 105 -7.36 -20.90 8.13
C TRP A 105 -8.25 -21.01 9.38
N PHE A 106 -9.09 -20.00 9.65
CA PHE A 106 -9.97 -19.99 10.82
C PHE A 106 -10.80 -21.28 10.99
N PRO A 107 -11.48 -21.80 9.95
CA PRO A 107 -12.23 -23.05 10.08
C PRO A 107 -11.35 -24.25 10.40
N LYS A 108 -10.11 -24.27 9.88
CA LYS A 108 -9.15 -25.35 10.13
C LYS A 108 -8.57 -25.29 11.54
N MET A 109 -8.39 -24.08 12.08
CA MET A 109 -7.82 -23.87 13.42
C MET A 109 -8.84 -24.11 14.54
N PHE A 110 -10.08 -23.67 14.34
CA PHE A 110 -11.11 -23.65 15.38
C PHE A 110 -12.27 -24.61 15.14
N GLY A 111 -12.36 -25.25 13.99
CA GLY A 111 -13.44 -26.16 13.63
C GLY A 111 -14.82 -25.49 13.49
N LYS A 112 -14.86 -24.17 13.37
CA LYS A 112 -16.09 -23.38 13.23
C LYS A 112 -15.98 -22.42 12.05
N MET A 113 -17.07 -22.25 11.30
CA MET A 113 -17.14 -21.21 10.25
C MET A 113 -17.50 -19.86 10.86
N TYR A 114 -16.91 -18.81 10.31
CA TYR A 114 -17.29 -17.42 10.57
C TYR A 114 -18.53 -17.05 9.75
N ASN A 115 -19.16 -15.93 10.10
CA ASN A 115 -20.26 -15.39 9.29
C ASN A 115 -19.69 -14.73 8.02
N GLU A 116 -19.98 -15.33 6.85
CA GLU A 116 -19.44 -14.93 5.56
C GLU A 116 -19.81 -13.47 5.22
N LEU A 117 -21.09 -13.08 5.41
CA LEU A 117 -21.56 -11.73 5.12
C LEU A 117 -20.82 -10.67 5.97
N CYS A 118 -20.67 -10.92 7.28
CA CYS A 118 -19.93 -10.01 8.15
C CYS A 118 -18.47 -9.90 7.73
N GLY A 119 -17.85 -11.00 7.31
CA GLY A 119 -16.48 -11.03 6.81
C GLY A 119 -16.32 -10.25 5.51
N GLN A 120 -17.27 -10.37 4.57
CA GLN A 120 -17.27 -9.60 3.32
C GLN A 120 -17.43 -8.10 3.58
N ILE A 121 -18.37 -7.71 4.46
CA ILE A 121 -18.56 -6.30 4.85
C ILE A 121 -17.27 -5.75 5.48
N ALA A 122 -16.63 -6.51 6.37
CA ALA A 122 -15.36 -6.11 6.97
C ALA A 122 -14.26 -5.96 5.93
N ALA A 123 -14.10 -6.89 5.00
CA ALA A 123 -13.08 -6.82 3.95
C ALA A 123 -13.24 -5.58 3.06
N VAL A 124 -14.47 -5.30 2.62
CA VAL A 124 -14.78 -4.11 1.80
C VAL A 124 -14.60 -2.83 2.63
N GLY A 125 -15.04 -2.83 3.88
CA GLY A 125 -14.87 -1.69 4.80
C GLY A 125 -13.39 -1.34 5.01
N VAL A 126 -12.57 -2.32 5.35
CA VAL A 126 -11.11 -2.13 5.53
C VAL A 126 -10.47 -1.62 4.24
N PHE A 127 -10.86 -2.14 3.07
CA PHE A 127 -10.36 -1.64 1.78
C PHE A 127 -10.71 -0.16 1.54
N ILE A 128 -11.97 0.23 1.75
CA ILE A 128 -12.43 1.61 1.55
C ILE A 128 -11.72 2.56 2.51
N PHE A 129 -11.71 2.24 3.80
CA PHE A 129 -11.13 3.12 4.83
C PHE A 129 -9.62 3.19 4.74
N PHE A 130 -8.96 2.11 4.32
CA PHE A 130 -7.53 2.14 3.99
C PHE A 130 -7.23 3.18 2.91
N ASN A 131 -7.98 3.16 1.80
CA ASN A 131 -7.81 4.13 0.72
C ASN A 131 -8.14 5.55 1.17
N LEU A 132 -9.22 5.74 1.96
CA LEU A 132 -9.57 7.03 2.54
C LEU A 132 -8.47 7.60 3.45
N THR A 133 -7.73 6.73 4.14
CA THR A 133 -6.60 7.12 4.99
C THR A 133 -5.38 7.54 4.17
N PHE A 134 -4.97 6.73 3.17
CA PHE A 134 -3.64 6.85 2.58
C PHE A 134 -3.60 7.55 1.21
N ILE A 135 -4.71 7.62 0.45
CA ILE A 135 -4.76 8.45 -0.77
C ILE A 135 -4.52 9.93 -0.47
N PRO A 136 -5.16 10.54 0.56
CA PRO A 136 -4.86 11.93 0.91
C PRO A 136 -3.39 12.17 1.26
N GLN A 137 -2.69 11.16 1.79
CA GLN A 137 -1.27 11.28 2.13
C GLN A 137 -0.38 11.37 0.89
N PHE A 138 -0.72 10.69 -0.20
CA PHE A 138 -0.03 10.89 -1.48
C PHE A 138 -0.17 12.33 -1.98
N LEU A 139 -1.38 12.89 -1.88
CA LEU A 139 -1.65 14.28 -2.25
C LEU A 139 -0.89 15.27 -1.36
N LEU A 140 -0.91 15.06 -0.04
CA LEU A 140 -0.12 15.86 0.91
C LEU A 140 1.37 15.85 0.58
N GLY A 141 1.91 14.67 0.27
CA GLY A 141 3.31 14.52 -0.09
C GLY A 141 3.66 15.17 -1.44
N HIS A 142 2.76 15.08 -2.42
CA HIS A 142 2.92 15.76 -3.71
C HIS A 142 2.91 17.30 -3.57
N LEU A 143 2.10 17.82 -2.64
CA LEU A 143 2.06 19.23 -2.29
C LEU A 143 3.24 19.68 -1.43
N GLY A 144 4.18 18.79 -1.12
CA GLY A 144 5.42 19.12 -0.41
C GLY A 144 5.31 19.08 1.12
N MET A 145 4.25 18.51 1.69
CA MET A 145 4.16 18.39 3.14
C MET A 145 5.18 17.40 3.70
N PRO A 146 6.13 17.83 4.58
CA PRO A 146 7.09 16.93 5.22
C PRO A 146 6.39 15.98 6.20
N ARG A 147 6.93 14.76 6.35
CA ARG A 147 6.51 13.83 7.40
C ARG A 147 7.11 14.22 8.76
N ARG A 148 6.50 13.74 9.85
CA ARG A 148 6.97 13.91 11.24
C ARG A 148 6.86 15.33 11.81
N TYR A 149 6.08 16.21 11.20
CA TYR A 149 5.79 17.53 11.76
C TYR A 149 4.49 17.51 12.56
N HIS A 150 4.50 18.14 13.74
CA HIS A 150 3.32 18.25 14.60
C HIS A 150 2.45 19.46 14.24
N THR A 151 3.02 20.46 13.57
CA THR A 151 2.30 21.64 13.06
C THR A 151 2.53 21.77 11.57
N TYR A 152 1.49 22.17 10.85
CA TYR A 152 1.51 22.32 9.39
C TYR A 152 0.63 23.50 8.97
N LEU A 153 0.75 23.91 7.71
CA LEU A 153 -0.02 25.00 7.15
C LEU A 153 -1.53 24.65 7.12
N PRO A 154 -2.42 25.63 7.37
CA PRO A 154 -3.88 25.41 7.34
C PRO A 154 -4.39 24.80 6.03
N TYR A 155 -3.67 25.04 4.93
CA TYR A 155 -3.96 24.50 3.60
C TYR A 155 -4.02 22.95 3.58
N PHE A 156 -3.23 22.27 4.40
CA PHE A 156 -3.19 20.82 4.48
C PHE A 156 -4.26 20.21 5.39
N GLN A 157 -4.99 21.04 6.16
CA GLN A 157 -5.91 20.59 7.20
C GLN A 157 -7.00 19.66 6.68
N GLU A 158 -7.60 19.95 5.53
CA GLU A 158 -8.71 19.16 5.00
C GLU A 158 -8.27 17.73 4.60
N LEU A 159 -7.11 17.59 3.98
CA LEU A 159 -6.56 16.28 3.64
C LEU A 159 -6.18 15.47 4.89
N HIS A 160 -5.68 16.13 5.94
CA HIS A 160 -5.43 15.48 7.24
C HIS A 160 -6.72 15.02 7.93
N LYS A 161 -7.78 15.82 7.89
CA LYS A 161 -9.10 15.41 8.41
C LYS A 161 -9.62 14.17 7.69
N MET A 162 -9.56 14.15 6.35
CA MET A 162 -9.96 12.97 5.56
C MET A 162 -9.15 11.73 5.95
N SER A 163 -7.83 11.87 6.03
CA SER A 163 -6.94 10.79 6.44
C SER A 163 -7.26 10.29 7.87
N SER A 164 -7.53 11.21 8.81
CA SER A 164 -7.89 10.86 10.19
C SER A 164 -9.24 10.15 10.27
N MET A 165 -10.25 10.62 9.52
CA MET A 165 -11.55 9.95 9.44
C MET A 165 -11.42 8.52 8.91
N GLY A 166 -10.62 8.32 7.86
CA GLY A 166 -10.30 7.00 7.36
C GLY A 166 -9.63 6.11 8.43
N ALA A 167 -8.63 6.64 9.13
CA ALA A 167 -7.87 5.91 10.15
C ALA A 167 -8.72 5.51 11.37
N PHE A 168 -9.66 6.35 11.80
CA PHE A 168 -10.57 6.00 12.91
C PHE A 168 -11.66 5.00 12.51
N SER A 169 -11.95 4.88 11.21
CA SER A 169 -12.94 3.93 10.68
C SER A 169 -12.33 2.60 10.27
N LEU A 170 -11.01 2.54 10.14
CA LEU A 170 -10.23 1.36 9.78
C LEU A 170 -10.13 0.37 10.94
#